data_02f30183f7d7d49269b39db7ea6da292
#
_entry.id   02f30183f7d7d49269b39db7ea6da292
#
_cell.length_a   1.000
_cell.length_b   1.000
_cell.length_c   1.000
_cell.angle_alpha   90.00
_cell.angle_beta   90.00
_cell.angle_gamma   90.00
#
_symmetry.space_group_name_H-M   'P 1'
#
loop_
_entity.id
_entity.type
_entity.pdbx_description
1 polymer ?
#
loop_
_entity_poly.entity_id
_entity_poly.type
_entity_poly.pdbx_seq_one_letter_code
_entity_poly.pdbx_strand_id
1 'polypeptide(L)'
;MKILAQSLTLSLIMALFMACDGPEKKLNGPVLHWADYVHYIDSFNTHDNELYIQHIPNAKAADFLGENIPYIDIPDQILEETYYFRWWTYRKHIKETEDGFVITEFLPKVFWSGKHNTINCPAGHHFYEGRWLRDPKYLRDYGLFWFEAGGDVRKYSFWAADAIEKLLRNHPDSSYMKRIVPHLRSNLQAWKSERRDSLETLYYQFDVWDGMEVTVSGELMNGQVIFSYPALRPTINSYIYGDLKALSVMEGQLGQTDHAATLLDEAEKLRHEVITRLWSEKLNHFISLPRHDSIPVPEVRELIGYVPWYFHLPPADETHHVAWKQVMDSTGFYAPWGLTTAEQRHPRFQLNYNQHVCEWNGPVWPFASTQTLKAMANLLKDYNQQTVSKSDYYHLLQVYANSHRRTLEDGRVVPWIDENQHPYSGDWIARTRLYTDENGQPREPSIRERGKDYNHSGFCDLIINDLLGVHPESDNSITIQPLIPEGTWDWFALDHIKVKDHELTVIWDRTGERYGKGKGFMVWVDGNLAHHSEEVKKVGINL
;
A
#
# COMPACT_ATOMS: atom_id res chain seq x y z
N MET A 1 -54.38 -73.42 -19.07
CA MET A 1 -54.50 -72.34 -18.09
C MET A 1 -53.61 -71.21 -18.51
N LYS A 2 -54.22 -70.10 -18.87
CA LYS A 2 -53.54 -68.95 -19.43
C LYS A 2 -53.02 -68.06 -18.32
N ILE A 3 -51.78 -67.65 -18.43
CA ILE A 3 -51.18 -66.57 -17.62
C ILE A 3 -50.91 -65.40 -18.51
N LEU A 4 -51.59 -64.28 -18.24
CA LEU A 4 -51.41 -62.99 -18.88
C LEU A 4 -50.10 -62.34 -18.39
N ALA A 5 -49.31 -61.92 -19.34
CA ALA A 5 -48.19 -61.02 -19.11
C ALA A 5 -48.65 -59.57 -19.30
N GLN A 6 -48.59 -58.75 -18.29
CA GLN A 6 -48.78 -57.29 -18.36
C GLN A 6 -47.38 -56.65 -18.56
N SER A 7 -47.22 -56.00 -19.69
CA SER A 7 -46.07 -55.17 -19.99
C SER A 7 -46.26 -53.76 -19.41
N LEU A 8 -45.39 -53.38 -18.45
CA LEU A 8 -45.30 -52.02 -17.97
C LEU A 8 -44.37 -51.22 -18.92
N THR A 9 -44.93 -50.29 -19.63
CA THR A 9 -44.18 -49.29 -20.36
C THR A 9 -43.78 -48.15 -19.44
N LEU A 10 -42.47 -48.04 -19.13
CA LEU A 10 -41.88 -46.93 -18.35
C LEU A 10 -41.58 -45.79 -19.33
N SER A 11 -42.40 -44.75 -19.30
CA SER A 11 -42.16 -43.51 -20.05
C SER A 11 -41.07 -42.70 -19.33
N LEU A 12 -39.87 -42.63 -19.91
CA LEU A 12 -38.76 -41.80 -19.46
C LEU A 12 -39.01 -40.38 -19.98
N ILE A 13 -39.50 -39.48 -19.10
CA ILE A 13 -39.57 -38.05 -19.38
C ILE A 13 -38.17 -37.49 -19.19
N MET A 14 -37.44 -37.31 -20.30
CA MET A 14 -36.17 -36.60 -20.35
C MET A 14 -36.50 -35.09 -20.38
N ALA A 15 -36.48 -34.45 -19.21
CA ALA A 15 -36.56 -32.99 -19.14
C ALA A 15 -35.25 -32.41 -19.73
N LEU A 16 -35.30 -31.94 -20.98
CA LEU A 16 -34.27 -31.04 -21.52
C LEU A 16 -34.34 -29.73 -20.74
N PHE A 17 -33.40 -29.53 -19.84
CA PHE A 17 -33.03 -28.18 -19.42
C PHE A 17 -32.31 -27.51 -20.63
N MET A 18 -33.07 -26.82 -21.45
CA MET A 18 -32.50 -25.78 -22.29
C MET A 18 -32.07 -24.66 -21.36
N ALA A 19 -30.78 -24.60 -21.04
CA ALA A 19 -30.16 -23.37 -20.59
C ALA A 19 -30.34 -22.39 -21.78
N CYS A 20 -31.22 -21.40 -21.61
CA CYS A 20 -31.20 -20.22 -22.46
C CYS A 20 -29.92 -19.45 -22.12
N ASP A 21 -28.83 -19.77 -22.80
CA ASP A 21 -27.72 -18.84 -22.93
C ASP A 21 -28.25 -17.63 -23.67
N GLY A 22 -28.60 -16.59 -22.93
CA GLY A 22 -28.79 -15.26 -23.53
C GLY A 22 -27.49 -14.88 -24.26
N PRO A 23 -27.56 -14.01 -25.28
CA PRO A 23 -26.36 -13.63 -26.01
C PRO A 23 -25.30 -13.16 -25.02
N GLU A 24 -24.10 -13.78 -25.09
CA GLU A 24 -22.95 -13.37 -24.29
C GLU A 24 -22.78 -11.86 -24.44
N LYS A 25 -22.97 -11.13 -23.33
CA LYS A 25 -22.73 -9.69 -23.33
C LYS A 25 -21.24 -9.48 -23.51
N LYS A 26 -20.81 -8.87 -24.60
CA LYS A 26 -19.43 -8.47 -24.85
C LYS A 26 -19.25 -6.97 -24.70
N LEU A 27 -18.15 -6.55 -24.09
CA LEU A 27 -17.73 -5.16 -24.12
C LEU A 27 -17.21 -4.86 -25.53
N ASN A 28 -17.84 -3.90 -26.22
CA ASN A 28 -17.36 -3.38 -27.48
C ASN A 28 -16.47 -2.15 -27.19
N GLY A 29 -15.18 -2.37 -26.91
CA GLY A 29 -14.23 -1.30 -26.59
C GLY A 29 -14.19 -0.91 -25.11
N PRO A 30 -13.32 0.05 -24.74
CA PRO A 30 -13.12 0.51 -23.37
C PRO A 30 -14.39 1.21 -22.84
N VAL A 31 -14.54 1.20 -21.52
CA VAL A 31 -15.61 1.90 -20.80
C VAL A 31 -15.19 3.33 -20.48
N LEU A 32 -13.93 3.52 -20.12
CA LEU A 32 -13.33 4.83 -19.84
C LEU A 32 -12.34 5.21 -20.95
N HIS A 33 -12.35 6.48 -21.33
CA HIS A 33 -11.46 6.99 -22.36
C HIS A 33 -10.41 7.93 -21.76
N TRP A 34 -9.14 7.67 -22.05
CA TRP A 34 -8.03 8.48 -21.52
C TRP A 34 -8.20 9.98 -21.77
N ALA A 35 -8.76 10.34 -22.93
CA ALA A 35 -9.00 11.74 -23.29
C ALA A 35 -9.83 12.53 -22.24
N ASP A 36 -10.68 11.82 -21.48
CA ASP A 36 -11.51 12.44 -20.45
C ASP A 36 -10.71 12.85 -19.20
N TYR A 37 -9.50 12.26 -19.00
CA TYR A 37 -8.65 12.47 -17.82
C TYR A 37 -7.38 13.28 -18.09
N VAL A 38 -7.05 13.56 -19.35
CA VAL A 38 -5.85 14.34 -19.74
C VAL A 38 -5.84 15.71 -19.09
N HIS A 39 -7.00 16.31 -18.86
CA HIS A 39 -7.12 17.62 -18.22
C HIS A 39 -6.48 17.68 -16.82
N TYR A 40 -6.47 16.57 -16.06
CA TYR A 40 -5.73 16.47 -14.80
C TYR A 40 -4.22 16.66 -15.04
N ILE A 41 -3.69 15.93 -16.02
CA ILE A 41 -2.25 15.94 -16.33
C ILE A 41 -1.81 17.32 -16.83
N ASP A 42 -2.62 17.96 -17.67
CA ASP A 42 -2.36 19.31 -18.16
C ASP A 42 -2.36 20.34 -17.01
N SER A 43 -3.29 20.19 -16.07
CA SER A 43 -3.34 21.01 -14.86
C SER A 43 -2.08 20.82 -14.00
N PHE A 44 -1.65 19.59 -13.74
CA PHE A 44 -0.46 19.32 -12.94
C PHE A 44 0.81 19.84 -13.63
N ASN A 45 0.94 19.64 -14.95
CA ASN A 45 2.06 20.15 -15.73
C ASN A 45 2.14 21.69 -15.69
N THR A 46 0.98 22.38 -15.72
CA THR A 46 0.94 23.86 -15.69
C THR A 46 1.47 24.42 -14.37
N HIS A 47 1.34 23.68 -13.26
CA HIS A 47 1.80 24.11 -11.94
C HIS A 47 3.19 23.57 -11.57
N ASP A 48 3.84 22.83 -12.46
CA ASP A 48 5.17 22.26 -12.26
C ASP A 48 6.24 22.97 -13.10
N ASN A 49 7.36 23.26 -12.49
CA ASN A 49 8.49 23.92 -13.13
C ASN A 49 9.59 22.95 -13.58
N GLU A 50 9.37 21.65 -13.48
CA GLU A 50 10.37 20.59 -13.77
C GLU A 50 11.76 20.89 -13.21
N LEU A 51 11.82 21.35 -11.97
CA LEU A 51 13.07 21.75 -11.31
C LEU A 51 14.16 20.67 -11.38
N TYR A 52 13.75 19.39 -11.40
CA TYR A 52 14.64 18.24 -11.46
C TYR A 52 14.49 17.48 -12.77
N ILE A 53 15.62 16.98 -13.30
CA ILE A 53 15.64 16.17 -14.52
C ILE A 53 14.87 14.87 -14.30
N GLN A 54 13.97 14.55 -15.22
CA GLN A 54 13.10 13.39 -15.22
C GLN A 54 13.36 12.53 -16.46
N HIS A 55 13.36 11.19 -16.30
CA HIS A 55 13.41 10.27 -17.45
C HIS A 55 12.15 10.40 -18.31
N ILE A 56 10.99 10.54 -17.66
CA ILE A 56 9.71 10.79 -18.31
C ILE A 56 9.29 12.24 -18.00
N PRO A 57 9.61 13.24 -18.85
CA PRO A 57 9.32 14.65 -18.58
C PRO A 57 7.81 14.95 -18.67
N ASN A 58 7.40 16.13 -18.19
CA ASN A 58 6.01 16.58 -18.21
C ASN A 58 5.39 16.53 -19.61
N ALA A 59 6.15 16.87 -20.64
CA ALA A 59 5.69 16.82 -22.02
C ALA A 59 5.31 15.39 -22.52
N LYS A 60 5.75 14.33 -21.82
CA LYS A 60 5.43 12.94 -22.12
C LYS A 60 4.52 12.31 -21.06
N ALA A 61 4.10 13.07 -20.06
CA ALA A 61 3.35 12.53 -18.93
C ALA A 61 1.99 11.95 -19.36
N ALA A 62 1.25 12.67 -20.21
CA ALA A 62 -0.06 12.24 -20.67
C ALA A 62 0.02 10.93 -21.48
N ASP A 63 0.96 10.83 -22.41
CA ASP A 63 1.15 9.62 -23.22
C ASP A 63 1.55 8.42 -22.34
N PHE A 64 2.55 8.61 -21.47
CA PHE A 64 3.02 7.55 -20.57
C PHE A 64 1.91 7.03 -19.65
N LEU A 65 1.16 7.94 -19.03
CA LEU A 65 0.09 7.56 -18.10
C LEU A 65 -1.08 6.91 -18.84
N GLY A 66 -1.46 7.46 -20.00
CA GLY A 66 -2.51 6.87 -20.85
C GLY A 66 -2.20 5.43 -21.30
N GLU A 67 -0.92 5.10 -21.48
CA GLU A 67 -0.52 3.75 -21.87
C GLU A 67 -0.38 2.79 -20.67
N ASN A 68 -0.07 3.30 -19.46
CA ASN A 68 0.45 2.44 -18.40
C ASN A 68 -0.39 2.32 -17.15
N ILE A 69 -1.33 3.22 -16.87
CA ILE A 69 -2.09 3.18 -15.60
C ILE A 69 -3.53 2.68 -15.79
N PRO A 70 -4.13 2.08 -14.77
CA PRO A 70 -5.59 1.90 -14.73
C PRO A 70 -6.33 3.24 -14.69
N TYR A 71 -7.50 3.32 -15.32
CA TYR A 71 -8.37 4.50 -15.29
C TYR A 71 -9.46 4.29 -14.27
N ILE A 72 -9.80 5.36 -13.54
CA ILE A 72 -10.95 5.37 -12.64
C ILE A 72 -11.92 6.50 -12.99
N ASP A 73 -13.21 6.26 -12.78
CA ASP A 73 -14.29 7.25 -12.78
C ASP A 73 -15.09 7.05 -11.50
N ILE A 74 -15.04 8.00 -10.58
CA ILE A 74 -15.65 7.91 -9.26
C ILE A 74 -16.31 9.23 -8.87
N PRO A 75 -17.40 9.24 -8.06
CA PRO A 75 -18.10 10.47 -7.70
C PRO A 75 -17.31 11.44 -6.82
N ASP A 76 -16.31 10.93 -6.10
CA ASP A 76 -15.46 11.75 -5.22
C ASP A 76 -14.30 12.37 -6.01
N GLN A 77 -14.49 13.61 -6.43
CA GLN A 77 -13.52 14.35 -7.25
C GLN A 77 -12.15 14.53 -6.56
N ILE A 78 -12.11 14.62 -5.21
CA ILE A 78 -10.85 14.80 -4.49
C ILE A 78 -10.03 13.51 -4.51
N LEU A 79 -10.69 12.38 -4.32
CA LEU A 79 -10.05 11.07 -4.46
C LEU A 79 -9.57 10.84 -5.90
N GLU A 80 -10.40 11.17 -6.90
CA GLU A 80 -10.06 11.00 -8.31
C GLU A 80 -8.89 11.89 -8.74
N GLU A 81 -8.93 13.20 -8.43
CA GLU A 81 -7.81 14.10 -8.73
C GLU A 81 -6.52 13.64 -8.04
N THR A 82 -6.61 13.23 -6.77
CA THR A 82 -5.44 12.74 -6.02
C THR A 82 -4.88 11.45 -6.61
N TYR A 83 -5.73 10.55 -7.10
CA TYR A 83 -5.31 9.33 -7.80
C TYR A 83 -4.46 9.65 -9.04
N TYR A 84 -4.95 10.52 -9.94
CA TYR A 84 -4.20 10.91 -11.13
C TYR A 84 -2.94 11.73 -10.78
N PHE A 85 -3.00 12.58 -9.74
CA PHE A 85 -1.83 13.30 -9.23
C PHE A 85 -0.75 12.35 -8.71
N ARG A 86 -1.11 11.30 -7.97
CA ARG A 86 -0.14 10.35 -7.44
C ARG A 86 0.50 9.51 -8.55
N TRP A 87 -0.21 9.12 -9.59
CA TRP A 87 0.41 8.54 -10.78
C TRP A 87 1.32 9.53 -11.51
N TRP A 88 0.91 10.77 -11.60
CA TRP A 88 1.72 11.82 -12.21
C TRP A 88 3.01 12.08 -11.44
N THR A 89 3.02 12.05 -10.10
CA THR A 89 4.24 12.12 -9.29
C THR A 89 5.06 10.84 -9.39
N TYR A 90 4.45 9.66 -9.30
CA TYR A 90 5.15 8.39 -9.36
C TYR A 90 6.02 8.25 -10.63
N ARG A 91 5.50 8.63 -11.81
CA ARG A 91 6.26 8.57 -13.07
C ARG A 91 7.55 9.39 -13.05
N LYS A 92 7.61 10.50 -12.27
CA LYS A 92 8.81 11.35 -12.14
C LYS A 92 9.97 10.61 -11.48
N HIS A 93 9.67 9.63 -10.64
CA HIS A 93 10.63 8.86 -9.88
C HIS A 93 11.15 7.63 -10.62
N ILE A 94 10.54 7.25 -11.74
CA ILE A 94 11.06 6.21 -12.63
C ILE A 94 12.29 6.77 -13.35
N LYS A 95 13.44 6.11 -13.19
CA LYS A 95 14.72 6.51 -13.80
C LYS A 95 15.34 5.33 -14.54
N GLU A 96 15.78 5.58 -15.78
CA GLU A 96 16.59 4.63 -16.53
C GLU A 96 18.07 4.82 -16.15
N THR A 97 18.73 3.71 -15.87
CA THR A 97 20.15 3.68 -15.48
C THR A 97 20.87 2.56 -16.24
N GLU A 98 22.20 2.50 -16.12
CA GLU A 98 22.99 1.40 -16.68
C GLU A 98 22.64 0.01 -16.08
N ASP A 99 21.97 -0.01 -14.91
CA ASP A 99 21.54 -1.24 -14.25
C ASP A 99 20.04 -1.55 -14.46
N GLY A 100 19.39 -0.90 -15.43
CA GLY A 100 17.96 -0.98 -15.68
C GLY A 100 17.18 0.13 -14.99
N PHE A 101 15.86 -0.03 -14.89
CA PHE A 101 15.01 0.96 -14.24
C PHE A 101 15.11 0.88 -12.71
N VAL A 102 15.13 2.05 -12.08
CA VAL A 102 15.01 2.21 -10.62
C VAL A 102 13.91 3.22 -10.30
N ILE A 103 13.41 3.16 -9.06
CA ILE A 103 12.43 4.12 -8.56
C ILE A 103 13.06 4.82 -7.36
N THR A 104 13.07 6.16 -7.38
CA THR A 104 13.68 6.96 -6.32
C THR A 104 12.63 7.46 -5.34
N GLU A 105 13.06 7.77 -4.13
CA GLU A 105 12.25 8.41 -3.09
C GLU A 105 12.23 9.94 -3.29
N PHE A 106 13.42 10.53 -3.50
CA PHE A 106 13.61 11.96 -3.79
C PHE A 106 13.92 12.17 -5.27
N LEU A 107 13.43 13.27 -5.82
CA LEU A 107 13.84 13.72 -7.15
C LEU A 107 15.29 14.22 -7.17
N PRO A 108 15.72 15.12 -6.24
CA PRO A 108 17.12 15.52 -6.15
C PRO A 108 17.95 14.43 -5.51
N LYS A 109 19.25 14.43 -5.81
CA LYS A 109 20.20 13.56 -5.10
C LYS A 109 20.34 14.03 -3.66
N VAL A 110 20.21 13.07 -2.71
CA VAL A 110 20.42 13.29 -1.28
C VAL A 110 21.66 12.52 -0.80
N PHE A 111 22.39 13.03 0.20
CA PHE A 111 23.67 12.46 0.62
C PHE A 111 23.52 11.10 1.35
N TRP A 112 22.33 10.81 1.87
CA TRP A 112 22.02 9.53 2.54
C TRP A 112 21.43 8.48 1.61
N SER A 113 21.22 8.77 0.32
CA SER A 113 20.80 7.78 -0.67
C SER A 113 21.96 6.87 -1.09
N GLY A 114 21.62 5.72 -1.65
CA GLY A 114 22.55 4.77 -2.26
C GLY A 114 22.82 5.05 -3.75
N LYS A 115 23.25 3.99 -4.44
CA LYS A 115 23.47 4.00 -5.89
C LYS A 115 22.20 4.46 -6.61
N HIS A 116 22.35 5.26 -7.67
CA HIS A 116 21.24 5.84 -8.46
C HIS A 116 20.23 6.67 -7.66
N ASN A 117 20.63 7.20 -6.51
CA ASN A 117 19.75 7.97 -5.61
C ASN A 117 18.61 7.13 -5.02
N THR A 118 18.80 5.82 -4.84
CA THR A 118 17.79 4.94 -4.28
C THR A 118 17.89 4.84 -2.75
N ILE A 119 16.73 4.65 -2.11
CA ILE A 119 16.57 4.40 -0.68
C ILE A 119 15.56 3.26 -0.55
N ASN A 120 15.90 2.21 0.19
CA ASN A 120 15.05 1.03 0.27
C ASN A 120 13.85 1.18 1.22
N CYS A 121 13.84 2.15 2.11
CA CYS A 121 12.75 2.38 3.06
C CYS A 121 11.36 2.39 2.39
N PRO A 122 11.09 3.22 1.35
CA PRO A 122 9.80 3.25 0.69
C PRO A 122 9.63 2.21 -0.42
N ALA A 123 10.64 1.37 -0.70
CA ALA A 123 10.60 0.48 -1.87
C ALA A 123 9.39 -0.47 -1.86
N GLY A 124 8.94 -0.91 -0.68
CA GLY A 124 7.71 -1.69 -0.56
C GLY A 124 6.49 -0.95 -1.13
N HIS A 125 6.34 0.35 -0.82
CA HIS A 125 5.27 1.17 -1.40
C HIS A 125 5.45 1.35 -2.91
N HIS A 126 6.69 1.52 -3.39
CA HIS A 126 6.96 1.61 -4.83
C HIS A 126 6.47 0.37 -5.59
N PHE A 127 6.68 -0.84 -5.02
CA PHE A 127 6.18 -2.08 -5.61
C PHE A 127 4.65 -2.19 -5.54
N TYR A 128 4.04 -1.82 -4.42
CA TYR A 128 2.58 -1.87 -4.26
C TYR A 128 1.85 -0.92 -5.21
N GLU A 129 2.37 0.30 -5.40
CA GLU A 129 1.85 1.23 -6.41
C GLU A 129 2.13 0.73 -7.82
N GLY A 130 3.40 0.52 -8.14
CA GLY A 130 3.86 0.25 -9.50
C GLY A 130 3.41 -1.10 -10.07
N ARG A 131 2.97 -2.07 -9.24
CA ARG A 131 2.43 -3.35 -9.74
C ARG A 131 1.19 -3.19 -10.63
N TRP A 132 0.54 -2.03 -10.59
CA TRP A 132 -0.59 -1.69 -11.43
C TRP A 132 -0.20 -1.06 -12.77
N LEU A 133 1.08 -0.74 -12.98
CA LEU A 133 1.58 -0.36 -14.30
C LEU A 133 1.45 -1.54 -15.26
N ARG A 134 1.02 -1.27 -16.48
CA ARG A 134 0.83 -2.30 -17.51
C ARG A 134 2.15 -2.95 -17.94
N ASP A 135 3.26 -2.18 -17.94
CA ASP A 135 4.60 -2.71 -18.20
C ASP A 135 5.31 -3.05 -16.88
N PRO A 136 5.45 -4.35 -16.54
CA PRO A 136 6.14 -4.78 -15.33
C PRO A 136 7.66 -4.56 -15.36
N LYS A 137 8.23 -4.16 -16.49
CA LYS A 137 9.67 -3.98 -16.67
C LYS A 137 10.25 -3.04 -15.61
N TYR A 138 9.58 -1.94 -15.32
CA TYR A 138 10.04 -0.95 -14.34
C TYR A 138 10.31 -1.57 -12.97
N LEU A 139 9.40 -2.42 -12.51
CA LEU A 139 9.53 -3.06 -11.20
C LEU A 139 10.39 -4.33 -11.23
N ARG A 140 10.43 -5.05 -12.35
CA ARG A 140 11.33 -6.22 -12.49
C ARG A 140 12.80 -5.77 -12.46
N ASP A 141 13.15 -4.73 -13.21
CA ASP A 141 14.48 -4.14 -13.16
C ASP A 141 14.81 -3.62 -11.76
N TYR A 142 13.86 -2.89 -11.14
CA TYR A 142 14.02 -2.36 -9.79
C TYR A 142 14.23 -3.45 -8.73
N GLY A 143 13.54 -4.58 -8.85
CA GLY A 143 13.75 -5.73 -7.97
C GLY A 143 15.15 -6.32 -8.14
N LEU A 144 15.63 -6.51 -9.37
CA LEU A 144 16.98 -7.02 -9.63
C LEU A 144 18.07 -6.03 -9.19
N PHE A 145 17.83 -4.73 -9.35
CA PHE A 145 18.75 -3.70 -8.89
C PHE A 145 19.11 -3.87 -7.41
N TRP A 146 18.12 -4.12 -6.55
CA TRP A 146 18.36 -4.26 -5.11
C TRP A 146 19.32 -5.40 -4.77
N PHE A 147 19.29 -6.48 -5.53
CA PHE A 147 20.01 -7.72 -5.19
C PHE A 147 21.23 -8.00 -6.06
N GLU A 148 21.25 -7.52 -7.30
CA GLU A 148 22.29 -7.86 -8.26
C GLU A 148 23.15 -6.67 -8.68
N ALA A 149 22.65 -5.44 -8.52
CA ALA A 149 23.31 -4.25 -9.06
C ALA A 149 23.84 -3.27 -8.00
N GLY A 150 23.91 -3.69 -6.75
CA GLY A 150 24.52 -2.91 -5.65
C GLY A 150 23.56 -1.98 -4.95
N GLY A 151 22.26 -2.28 -4.97
CA GLY A 151 21.29 -1.65 -4.09
C GLY A 151 21.57 -1.99 -2.62
N ASP A 152 21.43 -1.00 -1.74
CA ASP A 152 21.63 -1.18 -0.29
C ASP A 152 20.34 -1.66 0.38
N VAL A 153 19.96 -2.93 0.11
CA VAL A 153 18.65 -3.51 0.43
C VAL A 153 18.36 -3.65 1.92
N ARG A 154 19.38 -3.56 2.81
CA ARG A 154 19.21 -3.68 4.25
C ARG A 154 19.64 -2.44 5.04
N LYS A 155 19.84 -1.32 4.36
CA LYS A 155 20.13 -0.06 5.05
C LYS A 155 18.99 0.36 5.96
N TYR A 156 17.77 0.27 5.44
CA TYR A 156 16.54 0.47 6.19
C TYR A 156 15.71 -0.81 6.22
N SER A 157 14.74 -0.92 7.13
CA SER A 157 13.76 -2.00 7.14
C SER A 157 12.91 -1.95 5.86
N PHE A 158 12.71 -3.13 5.23
CA PHE A 158 12.02 -3.25 3.96
C PHE A 158 11.41 -4.65 3.82
N TRP A 159 10.17 -4.75 3.39
CA TRP A 159 9.42 -6.00 3.16
C TRP A 159 9.58 -6.47 1.71
N ALA A 160 10.80 -6.83 1.36
CA ALA A 160 11.20 -7.06 -0.02
C ALA A 160 10.50 -8.25 -0.68
N ALA A 161 10.41 -9.39 0.02
CA ALA A 161 9.80 -10.59 -0.54
C ALA A 161 8.30 -10.44 -0.69
N ASP A 162 7.61 -9.84 0.28
CA ASP A 162 6.17 -9.57 0.20
C ASP A 162 5.87 -8.62 -0.98
N ALA A 163 6.62 -7.54 -1.12
CA ALA A 163 6.43 -6.56 -2.18
C ALA A 163 6.63 -7.17 -3.59
N ILE A 164 7.64 -8.02 -3.77
CA ILE A 164 7.91 -8.71 -5.04
C ILE A 164 6.86 -9.79 -5.30
N GLU A 165 6.38 -10.48 -4.29
CA GLU A 165 5.29 -11.46 -4.43
C GLU A 165 4.01 -10.78 -4.93
N LYS A 166 3.67 -9.56 -4.43
CA LYS A 166 2.54 -8.78 -4.92
C LYS A 166 2.71 -8.38 -6.40
N LEU A 167 3.91 -8.00 -6.83
CA LEU A 167 4.19 -7.78 -8.24
C LEU A 167 3.92 -9.04 -9.07
N LEU A 168 4.37 -10.21 -8.59
CA LEU A 168 4.19 -11.49 -9.28
C LEU A 168 2.73 -11.96 -9.32
N ARG A 169 1.89 -11.55 -8.38
CA ARG A 169 0.43 -11.78 -8.48
C ARG A 169 -0.19 -11.03 -9.63
N ASN A 170 0.24 -9.79 -9.89
CA ASN A 170 -0.26 -9.01 -11.01
C ASN A 170 0.36 -9.47 -12.34
N HIS A 171 1.66 -9.74 -12.34
CA HIS A 171 2.44 -10.04 -13.53
C HIS A 171 3.26 -11.33 -13.34
N PRO A 172 2.64 -12.51 -13.42
CA PRO A 172 3.34 -13.77 -13.24
C PRO A 172 4.51 -13.93 -14.22
N ASP A 173 5.69 -14.32 -13.70
CA ASP A 173 6.87 -14.59 -14.49
C ASP A 173 7.73 -15.63 -13.78
N SER A 174 7.66 -16.88 -14.24
CA SER A 174 8.41 -18.00 -13.66
C SER A 174 9.91 -17.84 -13.82
N SER A 175 10.39 -17.16 -14.86
CA SER A 175 11.82 -16.95 -15.09
C SER A 175 12.38 -15.90 -14.14
N TYR A 176 11.66 -14.80 -13.97
CA TYR A 176 11.99 -13.78 -12.98
C TYR A 176 11.92 -14.36 -11.55
N MET A 177 10.87 -15.13 -11.23
CA MET A 177 10.73 -15.78 -9.92
C MET A 177 11.91 -16.70 -9.61
N LYS A 178 12.32 -17.56 -10.55
CA LYS A 178 13.49 -18.44 -10.39
C LYS A 178 14.78 -17.66 -10.16
N ARG A 179 14.91 -16.48 -10.74
CA ARG A 179 16.10 -15.61 -10.57
C ARG A 179 16.10 -14.90 -9.23
N ILE A 180 14.96 -14.34 -8.81
CA ILE A 180 14.89 -13.45 -7.64
C ILE A 180 14.80 -14.21 -6.29
N VAL A 181 14.12 -15.37 -6.24
CA VAL A 181 13.86 -16.09 -4.98
C VAL A 181 15.14 -16.47 -4.23
N PRO A 182 16.23 -16.95 -4.87
CA PRO A 182 17.49 -17.20 -4.17
C PRO A 182 18.06 -15.96 -3.47
N HIS A 183 17.92 -14.78 -4.06
CA HIS A 183 18.36 -13.51 -3.48
C HIS A 183 17.50 -13.11 -2.29
N LEU A 184 16.18 -13.24 -2.38
CA LEU A 184 15.25 -12.97 -1.28
C LEU A 184 15.52 -13.88 -0.09
N ARG A 185 15.80 -15.17 -0.34
CA ARG A 185 16.23 -16.13 0.70
C ARG A 185 17.52 -15.70 1.39
N SER A 186 18.51 -15.30 0.60
CA SER A 186 19.79 -14.82 1.14
C SER A 186 19.60 -13.52 1.95
N ASN A 187 18.74 -12.62 1.50
CA ASN A 187 18.39 -11.41 2.23
C ASN A 187 17.73 -11.71 3.57
N LEU A 188 16.75 -12.62 3.60
CA LEU A 188 16.11 -13.05 4.84
C LEU A 188 17.12 -13.68 5.82
N GLN A 189 18.06 -14.50 5.32
CA GLN A 189 19.10 -15.09 6.14
C GLN A 189 20.07 -14.02 6.69
N ALA A 190 20.36 -12.98 5.91
CA ALA A 190 21.16 -11.86 6.37
C ALA A 190 20.45 -11.05 7.48
N TRP A 191 19.14 -10.77 7.34
CA TRP A 191 18.34 -10.19 8.42
C TRP A 191 18.39 -11.02 9.71
N LYS A 192 18.28 -12.35 9.60
CA LYS A 192 18.41 -13.26 10.76
C LYS A 192 19.75 -13.11 11.46
N SER A 193 20.85 -13.03 10.71
CA SER A 193 22.19 -12.91 11.29
C SER A 193 22.51 -11.51 11.85
N GLU A 194 21.94 -10.45 11.27
CA GLU A 194 22.26 -9.07 11.60
C GLU A 194 21.33 -8.46 12.67
N ARG A 195 20.06 -8.86 12.69
CA ARG A 195 19.01 -8.17 13.46
C ARG A 195 18.16 -9.07 14.34
N ARG A 196 18.26 -10.39 14.25
CA ARG A 196 17.54 -11.27 15.18
C ARG A 196 18.21 -11.20 16.55
N ASP A 197 17.41 -11.02 17.59
CA ASP A 197 17.91 -11.06 18.95
C ASP A 197 18.40 -12.46 19.31
N SER A 198 19.54 -12.58 19.97
CA SER A 198 20.16 -13.88 20.31
C SER A 198 19.41 -14.67 21.38
N LEU A 199 18.62 -13.98 22.19
CA LEU A 199 17.83 -14.56 23.27
C LEU A 199 16.38 -14.84 22.87
N GLU A 200 15.93 -14.24 21.75
CA GLU A 200 14.53 -14.24 21.34
C GLU A 200 14.38 -14.52 19.84
N THR A 201 13.17 -14.85 19.42
CA THR A 201 12.84 -15.02 17.99
C THR A 201 12.67 -13.66 17.30
N LEU A 202 12.45 -12.59 18.06
CA LEU A 202 12.17 -11.26 17.56
C LEU A 202 13.38 -10.55 16.95
N TYR A 203 13.09 -9.60 16.10
CA TYR A 203 14.08 -8.75 15.43
C TYR A 203 14.07 -7.36 16.04
N TYR A 204 15.26 -6.75 16.12
CA TYR A 204 15.40 -5.38 16.60
C TYR A 204 15.82 -4.42 15.48
N GLN A 205 15.47 -3.14 15.64
CA GLN A 205 15.88 -2.07 14.75
C GLN A 205 16.05 -0.76 15.53
N PHE A 206 16.84 0.15 14.96
CA PHE A 206 16.91 1.55 15.40
C PHE A 206 15.85 2.37 14.68
N ASP A 207 15.34 3.43 15.29
CA ASP A 207 14.34 4.32 14.69
C ASP A 207 14.77 4.82 13.31
N VAL A 208 15.97 5.38 13.22
CA VAL A 208 16.53 5.92 11.96
C VAL A 208 16.62 4.87 10.86
N TRP A 209 16.90 3.61 11.18
CA TRP A 209 16.97 2.53 10.20
C TRP A 209 15.62 1.86 9.90
N ASP A 210 14.59 2.28 10.62
CA ASP A 210 13.19 2.05 10.22
C ASP A 210 12.67 3.19 9.34
N GLY A 211 13.49 4.23 9.10
CA GLY A 211 13.09 5.46 8.42
C GLY A 211 12.19 6.35 9.27
N MET A 212 12.30 6.25 10.60
CA MET A 212 11.38 6.87 11.57
C MET A 212 12.18 7.55 12.68
N GLU A 213 12.80 8.65 12.35
CA GLU A 213 13.64 9.42 13.28
C GLU A 213 12.79 10.06 14.37
N VAL A 214 13.32 10.10 15.60
CA VAL A 214 12.69 10.81 16.72
C VAL A 214 11.29 10.28 17.06
N THR A 215 11.18 8.98 17.32
CA THR A 215 9.93 8.41 17.85
C THR A 215 9.80 8.66 19.36
N VAL A 216 8.58 8.66 19.88
CA VAL A 216 8.36 8.80 21.33
C VAL A 216 8.95 7.61 22.09
N SER A 217 8.79 6.39 21.56
CA SER A 217 9.37 5.20 22.18
C SER A 217 10.90 5.25 22.21
N GLY A 218 11.54 5.73 21.14
CA GLY A 218 12.99 5.90 21.08
C GLY A 218 13.51 6.91 22.09
N GLU A 219 12.83 8.08 22.22
CA GLU A 219 13.17 9.09 23.23
C GLU A 219 13.03 8.56 24.66
N LEU A 220 11.97 7.79 24.94
CA LEU A 220 11.72 7.22 26.26
C LEU A 220 12.77 6.16 26.65
N MET A 221 13.33 5.46 25.66
CA MET A 221 14.34 4.44 25.93
C MET A 221 15.72 5.00 26.21
N ASN A 222 16.17 6.08 25.59
CA ASN A 222 17.53 6.61 25.80
C ASN A 222 17.70 8.12 25.70
N GLY A 223 16.64 8.85 25.38
CA GLY A 223 16.68 10.31 25.27
C GLY A 223 17.56 10.88 24.15
N GLN A 224 18.03 10.06 23.20
CA GLN A 224 18.76 10.52 22.02
C GLN A 224 17.80 10.80 20.85
N VAL A 225 18.17 11.78 20.02
CA VAL A 225 17.30 12.33 19.01
C VAL A 225 17.18 11.45 17.76
N ILE A 226 18.30 10.99 17.20
CA ILE A 226 18.31 10.31 15.88
C ILE A 226 18.66 8.84 16.02
N PHE A 227 19.67 8.51 16.83
CA PHE A 227 20.08 7.15 17.08
C PHE A 227 19.54 6.69 18.44
N SER A 228 18.27 6.31 18.42
CA SER A 228 17.61 5.76 19.59
C SER A 228 18.20 4.41 20.00
N TYR A 229 17.78 3.89 21.10
CA TYR A 229 18.15 2.55 21.53
C TYR A 229 17.57 1.50 20.56
N PRO A 230 18.33 0.43 20.22
CA PRO A 230 17.79 -0.62 19.37
C PRO A 230 16.64 -1.34 20.07
N ALA A 231 15.46 -1.32 19.46
CA ALA A 231 14.24 -1.83 20.02
C ALA A 231 13.68 -3.01 19.22
N LEU A 232 12.96 -3.90 19.91
CA LEU A 232 12.10 -4.89 19.30
C LEU A 232 10.84 -4.15 18.82
N ARG A 233 10.72 -3.92 17.51
CA ARG A 233 9.70 -3.02 16.94
C ARG A 233 8.62 -3.78 16.19
N PRO A 234 7.35 -3.33 16.23
CA PRO A 234 6.27 -3.91 15.43
C PRO A 234 6.57 -3.92 13.93
N THR A 235 7.24 -2.88 13.41
CA THR A 235 7.61 -2.70 11.99
C THR A 235 8.46 -3.83 11.45
N ILE A 236 9.74 -3.93 11.90
CA ILE A 236 10.68 -4.93 11.37
C ILE A 236 10.16 -6.37 11.55
N ASN A 237 9.49 -6.66 12.68
CA ASN A 237 8.95 -7.99 12.94
C ASN A 237 7.79 -8.33 12.01
N SER A 238 6.93 -7.36 11.68
CA SER A 238 5.86 -7.55 10.70
C SER A 238 6.39 -7.69 9.26
N TYR A 239 7.43 -6.92 8.91
CA TYR A 239 8.07 -7.02 7.59
C TYR A 239 8.68 -8.40 7.37
N ILE A 240 9.44 -8.91 8.36
CA ILE A 240 10.02 -10.26 8.30
C ILE A 240 8.92 -11.34 8.26
N TYR A 241 7.82 -11.16 9.01
CA TYR A 241 6.68 -12.08 8.94
C TYR A 241 6.06 -12.11 7.55
N GLY A 242 5.84 -10.94 6.94
CA GLY A 242 5.34 -10.82 5.57
C GLY A 242 6.28 -11.48 4.56
N ASP A 243 7.59 -11.23 4.68
CA ASP A 243 8.62 -11.82 3.82
C ASP A 243 8.69 -13.34 3.93
N LEU A 244 8.57 -13.91 5.14
CA LEU A 244 8.52 -15.36 5.35
C LEU A 244 7.32 -15.99 4.63
N LYS A 245 6.13 -15.39 4.76
CA LYS A 245 4.92 -15.88 4.09
C LYS A 245 5.02 -15.76 2.57
N ALA A 246 5.49 -14.64 2.06
CA ALA A 246 5.63 -14.40 0.63
C ALA A 246 6.66 -15.36 0.00
N LEU A 247 7.80 -15.56 0.65
CA LEU A 247 8.79 -16.55 0.24
C LEU A 247 8.22 -17.97 0.23
N SER A 248 7.44 -18.34 1.25
CA SER A 248 6.78 -19.65 1.28
C SER A 248 5.87 -19.87 0.06
N VAL A 249 5.08 -18.85 -0.33
CA VAL A 249 4.22 -18.91 -1.53
C VAL A 249 5.08 -19.11 -2.79
N MET A 250 6.11 -18.29 -2.98
CA MET A 250 6.98 -18.36 -4.18
C MET A 250 7.76 -19.68 -4.24
N GLU A 251 8.29 -20.17 -3.11
CA GLU A 251 8.98 -21.47 -3.03
C GLU A 251 8.04 -22.63 -3.35
N GLY A 252 6.79 -22.59 -2.86
CA GLY A 252 5.75 -23.56 -3.19
C GLY A 252 5.44 -23.59 -4.69
N GLN A 253 5.33 -22.42 -5.33
CA GLN A 253 5.12 -22.30 -6.78
C GLN A 253 6.32 -22.81 -7.59
N LEU A 254 7.53 -22.77 -7.04
CA LEU A 254 8.74 -23.35 -7.61
C LEU A 254 8.90 -24.86 -7.31
N GLY A 255 7.95 -25.48 -6.60
CA GLY A 255 7.99 -26.89 -6.23
C GLY A 255 8.88 -27.22 -5.03
N GLN A 256 9.35 -26.22 -4.28
CA GLN A 256 10.19 -26.38 -3.09
C GLN A 256 9.32 -26.52 -1.81
N THR A 257 8.46 -27.51 -1.78
CA THR A 257 7.39 -27.67 -0.77
C THR A 257 7.90 -27.80 0.67
N ASP A 258 9.00 -28.53 0.90
CA ASP A 258 9.58 -28.69 2.24
C ASP A 258 10.17 -27.38 2.78
N HIS A 259 10.79 -26.60 1.90
CA HIS A 259 11.31 -25.28 2.26
C HIS A 259 10.18 -24.29 2.51
N ALA A 260 9.14 -24.31 1.68
CA ALA A 260 7.93 -23.51 1.88
C ALA A 260 7.27 -23.79 3.24
N ALA A 261 7.15 -25.06 3.63
CA ALA A 261 6.62 -25.45 4.94
C ALA A 261 7.49 -24.95 6.11
N THR A 262 8.83 -25.01 5.95
CA THR A 262 9.78 -24.48 6.96
C THR A 262 9.60 -22.97 7.15
N LEU A 263 9.43 -22.21 6.07
CA LEU A 263 9.21 -20.76 6.12
C LEU A 263 7.89 -20.41 6.82
N LEU A 264 6.82 -21.19 6.59
CA LEU A 264 5.56 -20.99 7.29
C LEU A 264 5.67 -21.28 8.80
N ASP A 265 6.38 -22.35 9.19
CA ASP A 265 6.63 -22.66 10.60
C ASP A 265 7.42 -21.54 11.29
N GLU A 266 8.42 -20.99 10.62
CA GLU A 266 9.16 -19.83 11.12
C GLU A 266 8.27 -18.58 11.23
N ALA A 267 7.38 -18.35 10.26
CA ALA A 267 6.44 -17.23 10.31
C ALA A 267 5.49 -17.36 11.50
N GLU A 268 4.94 -18.54 11.76
CA GLU A 268 4.03 -18.76 12.89
C GLU A 268 4.74 -18.64 14.26
N LYS A 269 6.00 -19.06 14.36
CA LYS A 269 6.82 -18.82 15.56
C LYS A 269 7.04 -17.33 15.80
N LEU A 270 7.41 -16.59 14.75
CA LEU A 270 7.58 -15.14 14.85
C LEU A 270 6.26 -14.44 15.21
N ARG A 271 5.15 -14.84 14.58
CA ARG A 271 3.81 -14.35 14.90
C ARG A 271 3.47 -14.52 16.37
N HIS A 272 3.69 -15.72 16.91
CA HIS A 272 3.44 -16.01 18.32
C HIS A 272 4.25 -15.07 19.24
N GLU A 273 5.54 -14.89 18.97
CA GLU A 273 6.40 -13.98 19.76
C GLU A 273 5.97 -12.52 19.66
N VAL A 274 5.60 -12.04 18.46
CA VAL A 274 5.09 -10.67 18.29
C VAL A 274 3.82 -10.44 19.10
N ILE A 275 2.87 -11.36 19.03
CA ILE A 275 1.60 -11.26 19.79
C ILE A 275 1.87 -11.30 21.29
N THR A 276 2.69 -12.24 21.75
CA THR A 276 2.95 -12.45 23.18
C THR A 276 3.77 -11.33 23.79
N ARG A 277 4.74 -10.78 23.06
CA ARG A 277 5.72 -9.85 23.59
C ARG A 277 5.44 -8.39 23.27
N LEU A 278 5.02 -8.08 22.03
CA LEU A 278 4.85 -6.68 21.61
C LEU A 278 3.44 -6.14 21.86
N TRP A 279 2.47 -7.00 22.17
CA TRP A 279 1.14 -6.56 22.57
C TRP A 279 1.15 -6.07 24.02
N SER A 280 0.74 -4.83 24.24
CA SER A 280 0.56 -4.26 25.57
C SER A 280 -0.90 -4.36 25.99
N GLU A 281 -1.22 -5.22 26.96
CA GLU A 281 -2.57 -5.31 27.54
C GLU A 281 -3.01 -3.98 28.19
N LYS A 282 -2.08 -3.23 28.79
CA LYS A 282 -2.35 -1.93 29.38
C LYS A 282 -2.79 -0.90 28.36
N LEU A 283 -2.13 -0.89 27.19
CA LEU A 283 -2.39 0.07 26.12
C LEU A 283 -3.38 -0.47 25.08
N ASN A 284 -3.66 -1.79 25.05
CA ASN A 284 -4.38 -2.45 23.98
C ASN A 284 -3.79 -2.06 22.60
N HIS A 285 -2.47 -2.24 22.45
CA HIS A 285 -1.75 -1.81 21.26
C HIS A 285 -0.41 -2.54 21.14
N PHE A 286 0.08 -2.75 19.90
CA PHE A 286 1.45 -3.20 19.70
C PHE A 286 2.41 -2.05 19.93
N ILE A 287 3.46 -2.29 20.73
CA ILE A 287 4.42 -1.27 21.13
C ILE A 287 5.86 -1.72 20.85
N SER A 288 6.77 -0.76 20.79
CA SER A 288 8.21 -1.04 20.76
C SER A 288 8.71 -1.40 22.16
N LEU A 289 9.55 -2.44 22.26
CA LEU A 289 10.18 -2.86 23.52
C LEU A 289 11.69 -2.68 23.49
N PRO A 290 12.32 -2.32 24.62
CA PRO A 290 13.77 -2.36 24.73
C PRO A 290 14.27 -3.81 24.61
N ARG A 291 15.48 -3.99 24.09
CA ARG A 291 16.15 -5.31 24.02
C ARG A 291 16.60 -5.85 25.38
N HIS A 292 16.73 -4.99 26.37
CA HIS A 292 17.22 -5.34 27.71
C HIS A 292 16.30 -4.82 28.79
N ASP A 293 16.00 -5.67 29.76
CA ASP A 293 15.09 -5.39 30.89
C ASP A 293 15.54 -4.23 31.80
N SER A 294 16.79 -3.78 31.67
CA SER A 294 17.30 -2.63 32.43
C SER A 294 16.75 -1.29 31.94
N ILE A 295 16.11 -1.27 30.77
CA ILE A 295 15.51 -0.07 30.18
C ILE A 295 13.99 -0.14 30.37
N PRO A 296 13.34 0.91 30.90
CA PRO A 296 11.89 0.92 31.08
C PRO A 296 11.15 0.73 29.75
N VAL A 297 10.05 -0.01 29.78
CA VAL A 297 9.15 -0.17 28.63
C VAL A 297 8.50 1.17 28.31
N PRO A 298 8.58 1.68 27.07
CA PRO A 298 7.93 2.92 26.68
C PRO A 298 6.42 2.72 26.61
N GLU A 299 5.69 3.38 27.51
CA GLU A 299 4.23 3.30 27.58
C GLU A 299 3.59 4.31 26.62
N VAL A 300 3.72 4.11 25.32
CA VAL A 300 3.15 4.97 24.28
C VAL A 300 2.52 4.13 23.16
N ARG A 301 1.39 4.60 22.62
CA ARG A 301 0.86 4.14 21.35
C ARG A 301 1.46 4.96 20.23
N GLU A 302 2.05 4.28 19.27
CA GLU A 302 2.57 4.86 18.03
C GLU A 302 1.85 4.25 16.84
N LEU A 303 1.71 4.99 15.76
CA LEU A 303 0.94 4.56 14.58
C LEU A 303 1.51 3.26 13.97
N ILE A 304 2.81 3.01 14.14
CA ILE A 304 3.48 1.76 13.73
C ILE A 304 2.91 0.50 14.39
N GLY A 305 2.20 0.64 15.50
CA GLY A 305 1.50 -0.48 16.15
C GLY A 305 0.35 -1.05 15.34
N TYR A 306 -0.06 -0.42 14.22
CA TYR A 306 -1.01 -0.98 13.26
C TYR A 306 -0.35 -1.79 12.14
N VAL A 307 0.96 -1.70 11.96
CA VAL A 307 1.69 -2.43 10.90
C VAL A 307 1.50 -3.95 10.94
N PRO A 308 1.32 -4.61 12.09
CA PRO A 308 1.01 -6.05 12.11
C PRO A 308 -0.21 -6.43 11.25
N TRP A 309 -1.27 -5.60 11.19
CA TRP A 309 -2.45 -5.86 10.35
C TRP A 309 -2.19 -5.66 8.85
N TYR A 310 -1.17 -4.89 8.47
CA TYR A 310 -0.75 -4.77 7.07
C TYR A 310 -0.38 -6.14 6.49
N PHE A 311 0.22 -7.02 7.31
CA PHE A 311 0.68 -8.36 6.94
C PHE A 311 -0.22 -9.49 7.46
N HIS A 312 -1.42 -9.19 7.97
CA HIS A 312 -2.32 -10.19 8.58
C HIS A 312 -1.67 -10.98 9.72
N LEU A 313 -0.80 -10.33 10.51
CA LEU A 313 -0.09 -10.99 11.60
C LEU A 313 -1.00 -11.29 12.80
N PRO A 314 -1.85 -10.35 13.31
CA PRO A 314 -2.73 -10.67 14.43
C PRO A 314 -3.75 -11.76 14.07
N PRO A 315 -4.17 -12.60 15.03
CA PRO A 315 -5.23 -13.56 14.80
C PRO A 315 -6.57 -12.86 14.51
N ALA A 316 -7.47 -13.56 13.82
CA ALA A 316 -8.80 -13.03 13.49
C ALA A 316 -9.78 -13.07 14.67
N ASP A 317 -9.28 -13.08 15.91
CA ASP A 317 -10.07 -13.02 17.13
C ASP A 317 -10.52 -11.58 17.48
N GLU A 318 -11.40 -11.45 18.47
CA GLU A 318 -11.94 -10.16 18.86
C GLU A 318 -11.03 -9.37 19.81
N THR A 319 -9.91 -9.89 20.25
CA THR A 319 -9.11 -9.32 21.34
C THR A 319 -8.25 -8.16 20.87
N HIS A 320 -7.50 -8.33 19.79
CA HIS A 320 -6.48 -7.37 19.37
C HIS A 320 -7.06 -6.19 18.58
N HIS A 321 -8.20 -6.35 17.91
CA HIS A 321 -8.76 -5.25 17.13
C HIS A 321 -9.30 -4.08 17.97
N VAL A 322 -9.35 -4.22 19.28
CA VAL A 322 -9.63 -3.11 20.21
C VAL A 322 -8.66 -1.94 20.02
N ALA A 323 -7.44 -2.18 19.54
CA ALA A 323 -6.45 -1.15 19.21
C ALA A 323 -7.01 -0.09 18.24
N TRP A 324 -7.87 -0.52 17.32
CA TRP A 324 -8.44 0.34 16.28
C TRP A 324 -9.42 1.40 16.79
N LYS A 325 -9.84 1.35 18.05
CA LYS A 325 -10.61 2.44 18.69
C LYS A 325 -9.84 3.76 18.70
N GLN A 326 -8.50 3.71 18.68
CA GLN A 326 -7.66 4.90 18.75
C GLN A 326 -7.51 5.63 17.42
N VAL A 327 -7.80 4.97 16.29
CA VAL A 327 -7.59 5.55 14.96
C VAL A 327 -8.54 6.70 14.66
N MET A 328 -9.78 6.66 15.19
CA MET A 328 -10.79 7.72 15.06
C MET A 328 -10.89 8.62 16.30
N ASP A 329 -10.09 8.39 17.34
CA ASP A 329 -10.08 9.20 18.55
C ASP A 329 -9.21 10.46 18.35
N SER A 330 -9.79 11.64 18.53
CA SER A 330 -9.11 12.93 18.42
C SER A 330 -8.05 13.20 19.49
N THR A 331 -8.00 12.39 20.53
CA THR A 331 -6.89 12.37 21.51
C THR A 331 -5.97 11.16 21.28
N GLY A 332 -6.38 10.23 20.41
CA GLY A 332 -5.61 9.13 19.86
C GLY A 332 -4.80 9.58 18.65
N PHE A 333 -5.16 9.08 17.46
CA PHE A 333 -4.40 9.35 16.23
C PHE A 333 -5.11 10.28 15.26
N TYR A 334 -6.43 10.49 15.37
CA TYR A 334 -7.18 11.28 14.41
C TYR A 334 -6.88 12.78 14.53
N ALA A 335 -6.52 13.40 13.40
CA ALA A 335 -6.42 14.85 13.27
C ALA A 335 -6.98 15.32 11.92
N PRO A 336 -7.34 16.62 11.76
CA PRO A 336 -7.97 17.11 10.53
C PRO A 336 -7.20 16.88 9.25
N TRP A 337 -5.87 16.79 9.30
CA TRP A 337 -5.00 16.60 8.14
C TRP A 337 -4.35 15.20 8.07
N GLY A 338 -4.76 14.28 8.90
CA GLY A 338 -4.29 12.89 8.85
C GLY A 338 -4.05 12.27 10.21
N LEU A 339 -3.54 11.05 10.20
CA LEU A 339 -3.23 10.29 11.40
C LEU A 339 -1.85 10.71 11.94
N THR A 340 -1.79 11.08 13.21
CA THR A 340 -0.54 11.44 13.88
C THR A 340 0.32 10.21 14.16
N THR A 341 1.63 10.34 14.10
CA THR A 341 2.57 9.21 14.31
C THR A 341 2.63 8.72 15.75
N ALA A 342 2.30 9.56 16.72
CA ALA A 342 2.12 9.20 18.12
C ALA A 342 0.73 9.63 18.61
N GLU A 343 0.21 8.98 19.66
CA GLU A 343 -1.08 9.38 20.24
C GLU A 343 -1.01 10.79 20.85
N GLN A 344 -1.98 11.63 20.54
CA GLN A 344 -2.00 13.06 20.87
C GLN A 344 -2.08 13.34 22.37
N ARG A 345 -2.64 12.42 23.16
CA ARG A 345 -2.72 12.52 24.62
C ARG A 345 -1.40 12.26 25.35
N HIS A 346 -0.39 11.72 24.65
CA HIS A 346 0.88 11.39 25.29
C HIS A 346 1.67 12.68 25.61
N PRO A 347 2.27 12.82 26.83
CA PRO A 347 2.99 14.04 27.22
C PRO A 347 4.18 14.42 26.34
N ARG A 348 4.72 13.44 25.57
CA ARG A 348 5.81 13.65 24.61
C ARG A 348 5.35 13.78 23.16
N PHE A 349 4.05 13.89 22.93
CA PHE A 349 3.56 14.28 21.62
C PHE A 349 4.06 15.70 21.31
N GLN A 350 4.72 15.87 20.18
CA GLN A 350 5.36 17.15 19.82
C GLN A 350 5.10 17.53 18.35
N LEU A 351 5.01 18.84 18.14
CA LEU A 351 4.90 19.46 16.82
C LEU A 351 5.88 20.63 16.67
N ASN A 352 6.88 20.73 17.53
CA ASN A 352 7.79 21.88 17.63
C ASN A 352 8.98 21.82 16.67
N TYR A 353 9.27 20.64 16.09
CA TYR A 353 10.32 20.42 15.10
C TYR A 353 11.68 21.01 15.48
N ASN A 354 12.04 20.95 16.74
CA ASN A 354 13.25 21.59 17.25
C ASN A 354 14.51 20.74 17.09
N GLN A 355 14.35 19.44 16.80
CA GLN A 355 15.43 18.49 16.85
C GLN A 355 15.85 18.02 15.44
N HIS A 356 14.87 17.68 14.57
CA HIS A 356 15.13 17.20 13.22
C HIS A 356 13.97 17.57 12.28
N VAL A 357 14.21 17.61 10.96
CA VAL A 357 13.14 17.86 9.98
C VAL A 357 12.22 16.65 9.82
N CYS A 358 12.73 15.44 10.09
CA CYS A 358 12.01 14.18 10.03
C CYS A 358 11.71 13.70 11.45
N GLU A 359 10.60 14.12 12.04
CA GLU A 359 10.20 13.75 13.41
C GLU A 359 8.95 12.88 13.36
N TRP A 360 8.96 11.77 14.13
CA TRP A 360 7.87 10.79 14.18
C TRP A 360 7.14 10.75 15.53
N ASN A 361 7.28 11.80 16.32
CA ASN A 361 6.67 11.96 17.66
C ASN A 361 5.40 12.80 17.65
N GLY A 362 4.80 13.02 16.47
CA GLY A 362 3.56 13.80 16.35
C GLY A 362 3.08 14.06 14.91
N PRO A 363 3.95 14.47 13.96
CA PRO A 363 3.54 14.82 12.60
C PRO A 363 2.78 13.73 11.87
N VAL A 364 1.99 14.13 10.86
CA VAL A 364 1.40 13.22 9.89
C VAL A 364 2.46 12.85 8.85
N TRP A 365 2.64 11.55 8.61
CA TRP A 365 3.51 11.04 7.57
C TRP A 365 2.70 10.25 6.53
N PRO A 366 2.75 10.62 5.24
CA PRO A 366 2.10 9.83 4.18
C PRO A 366 2.50 8.35 4.19
N PHE A 367 3.77 8.04 4.51
CA PHE A 367 4.27 6.67 4.69
C PHE A 367 3.43 5.88 5.70
N ALA A 368 3.29 6.40 6.93
CA ALA A 368 2.56 5.75 8.00
C ALA A 368 1.04 5.74 7.73
N SER A 369 0.50 6.81 7.11
CA SER A 369 -0.90 6.87 6.69
C SER A 369 -1.23 5.75 5.70
N THR A 370 -0.36 5.52 4.71
CA THR A 370 -0.51 4.41 3.75
C THR A 370 -0.52 3.06 4.45
N GLN A 371 0.44 2.81 5.34
CA GLN A 371 0.51 1.54 6.07
C GLN A 371 -0.73 1.32 6.95
N THR A 372 -1.19 2.35 7.64
CA THR A 372 -2.35 2.26 8.51
C THR A 372 -3.64 2.05 7.73
N LEU A 373 -3.84 2.77 6.62
CA LEU A 373 -5.02 2.59 5.76
C LEU A 373 -5.03 1.20 5.11
N LYS A 374 -3.89 0.69 4.67
CA LYS A 374 -3.78 -0.69 4.16
C LYS A 374 -4.08 -1.73 5.23
N ALA A 375 -3.55 -1.55 6.44
CA ALA A 375 -3.84 -2.39 7.59
C ALA A 375 -5.34 -2.36 7.97
N MET A 376 -5.97 -1.18 7.92
CA MET A 376 -7.41 -1.02 8.17
C MET A 376 -8.26 -1.70 7.09
N ALA A 377 -7.85 -1.60 5.83
CA ALA A 377 -8.52 -2.29 4.74
C ALA A 377 -8.47 -3.82 4.91
N ASN A 378 -7.31 -4.37 5.29
CA ASN A 378 -7.17 -5.79 5.61
C ASN A 378 -8.06 -6.19 6.78
N LEU A 379 -8.09 -5.36 7.84
CA LEU A 379 -8.97 -5.60 9.00
C LEU A 379 -10.45 -5.67 8.59
N LEU A 380 -10.90 -4.74 7.74
CA LEU A 380 -12.30 -4.69 7.28
C LEU A 380 -12.69 -5.83 6.34
N LYS A 381 -11.72 -6.38 5.61
CA LYS A 381 -11.96 -7.47 4.65
C LYS A 381 -11.87 -8.85 5.26
N ASP A 382 -10.93 -9.06 6.16
CA ASP A 382 -10.48 -10.40 6.54
C ASP A 382 -10.67 -10.73 8.02
N TYR A 383 -11.13 -9.76 8.84
CA TYR A 383 -11.36 -9.96 10.26
C TYR A 383 -12.83 -9.74 10.63
N ASN A 384 -13.35 -10.59 11.50
CA ASN A 384 -14.68 -10.39 12.06
C ASN A 384 -14.59 -9.37 13.22
N GLN A 385 -14.91 -8.10 12.96
CA GLN A 385 -14.81 -7.02 13.92
C GLN A 385 -15.88 -5.94 13.69
N GLN A 386 -16.15 -5.14 14.72
CA GLN A 386 -17.10 -4.00 14.69
C GLN A 386 -16.49 -2.72 15.27
N THR A 387 -15.16 -2.67 15.42
CA THR A 387 -14.45 -1.54 16.04
C THR A 387 -14.38 -0.35 15.09
N VAL A 388 -14.18 -0.63 13.81
CA VAL A 388 -14.17 0.35 12.73
C VAL A 388 -15.02 -0.12 11.57
N SER A 389 -15.52 0.82 10.78
CA SER A 389 -16.43 0.58 9.67
C SER A 389 -15.84 0.98 8.31
N LYS A 390 -16.49 0.57 7.22
CA LYS A 390 -16.17 1.06 5.88
C LYS A 390 -16.31 2.59 5.79
N SER A 391 -17.24 3.19 6.54
CA SER A 391 -17.41 4.66 6.59
C SER A 391 -16.23 5.34 7.26
N ASP A 392 -15.64 4.76 8.31
CA ASP A 392 -14.43 5.27 8.95
C ASP A 392 -13.23 5.20 7.99
N TYR A 393 -13.08 4.07 7.28
CA TYR A 393 -12.04 3.89 6.26
C TYR A 393 -12.17 4.92 5.14
N TYR A 394 -13.37 5.08 4.59
CA TYR A 394 -13.65 6.03 3.52
C TYR A 394 -13.36 7.47 3.97
N HIS A 395 -13.78 7.83 5.17
CA HIS A 395 -13.49 9.14 5.77
C HIS A 395 -11.98 9.39 5.92
N LEU A 396 -11.23 8.42 6.46
CA LEU A 396 -9.77 8.55 6.60
C LEU A 396 -9.06 8.61 5.25
N LEU A 397 -9.55 7.89 4.24
CA LEU A 397 -9.03 7.97 2.88
C LEU A 397 -9.28 9.34 2.27
N GLN A 398 -10.46 9.96 2.51
CA GLN A 398 -10.75 11.35 2.11
C GLN A 398 -9.83 12.35 2.84
N VAL A 399 -9.60 12.17 4.13
CA VAL A 399 -8.64 13.00 4.90
C VAL A 399 -7.24 12.86 4.30
N TYR A 400 -6.82 11.65 3.97
CA TYR A 400 -5.52 11.41 3.33
C TYR A 400 -5.43 12.04 1.94
N ALA A 401 -6.48 11.95 1.12
CA ALA A 401 -6.53 12.63 -0.18
C ALA A 401 -6.48 14.16 -0.02
N ASN A 402 -7.26 14.72 0.91
CA ASN A 402 -7.23 16.15 1.22
C ASN A 402 -5.86 16.64 1.69
N SER A 403 -5.09 15.80 2.38
CA SER A 403 -3.73 16.13 2.80
C SER A 403 -2.76 16.33 1.63
N HIS A 404 -3.06 15.78 0.44
CA HIS A 404 -2.27 15.98 -0.77
C HIS A 404 -2.49 17.36 -1.42
N ARG A 405 -2.47 18.40 -0.63
CA ARG A 405 -2.71 19.78 -1.06
C ARG A 405 -1.70 20.73 -0.43
N ARG A 406 -1.50 21.84 -1.10
CA ARG A 406 -0.71 22.96 -0.61
C ARG A 406 -1.35 24.28 -1.04
N THR A 407 -1.43 25.23 -0.13
CA THR A 407 -1.78 26.61 -0.47
C THR A 407 -0.53 27.35 -0.90
N LEU A 408 -0.54 27.92 -2.09
CA LEU A 408 0.53 28.77 -2.62
C LEU A 408 0.45 30.18 -2.02
N GLU A 409 1.50 31.00 -2.22
CA GLU A 409 1.57 32.37 -1.73
C GLU A 409 0.47 33.29 -2.30
N ASP A 410 -0.04 32.98 -3.50
CA ASP A 410 -1.14 33.69 -4.16
C ASP A 410 -2.55 33.19 -3.73
N GLY A 411 -2.61 32.27 -2.75
CA GLY A 411 -3.84 31.72 -2.20
C GLY A 411 -4.43 30.55 -2.98
N ARG A 412 -3.87 30.15 -4.12
CA ARG A 412 -4.32 28.96 -4.85
C ARG A 412 -3.98 27.70 -4.09
N VAL A 413 -4.91 26.75 -4.07
CA VAL A 413 -4.69 25.40 -3.54
C VAL A 413 -4.37 24.48 -4.71
N VAL A 414 -3.23 23.80 -4.64
CA VAL A 414 -2.76 22.88 -5.68
C VAL A 414 -2.49 21.50 -5.12
N PRO A 415 -2.60 20.42 -5.92
CA PRO A 415 -2.12 19.11 -5.53
C PRO A 415 -0.65 19.15 -5.15
N TRP A 416 -0.30 18.49 -4.06
CA TRP A 416 1.05 18.51 -3.50
C TRP A 416 1.31 17.29 -2.62
N ILE A 417 2.53 16.80 -2.61
CA ILE A 417 3.04 15.86 -1.61
C ILE A 417 4.48 16.23 -1.26
N ASP A 418 4.81 16.10 0.02
CA ASP A 418 6.12 16.34 0.61
C ASP A 418 6.36 15.33 1.76
N GLU A 419 7.38 15.54 2.59
CA GLU A 419 7.81 14.57 3.60
C GLU A 419 6.77 14.38 4.72
N ASN A 420 6.48 15.42 5.50
CA ASN A 420 5.60 15.34 6.66
C ASN A 420 4.74 16.60 6.82
N GLN A 421 3.61 16.46 7.50
CA GLN A 421 2.59 17.48 7.57
C GLN A 421 2.16 17.77 9.02
N HIS A 422 1.84 19.03 9.29
CA HIS A 422 1.28 19.46 10.54
C HIS A 422 -0.19 19.00 10.66
N PRO A 423 -0.56 18.22 11.68
CA PRO A 423 -1.86 17.54 11.76
C PRO A 423 -3.07 18.49 11.83
N TYR A 424 -2.88 19.75 12.25
CA TYR A 424 -3.98 20.70 12.44
C TYR A 424 -4.01 21.81 11.39
N SER A 425 -2.87 22.22 10.85
CA SER A 425 -2.81 23.30 9.85
C SER A 425 -2.65 22.81 8.41
N GLY A 426 -2.19 21.56 8.22
CA GLY A 426 -1.86 21.04 6.90
C GLY A 426 -0.57 21.60 6.31
N ASP A 427 0.25 22.30 7.11
CA ASP A 427 1.54 22.80 6.65
C ASP A 427 2.53 21.63 6.43
N TRP A 428 3.27 21.69 5.31
CA TRP A 428 4.34 20.74 5.00
C TRP A 428 5.60 21.13 5.74
N ILE A 429 5.87 20.47 6.83
CA ILE A 429 6.80 20.88 7.87
C ILE A 429 8.24 20.87 7.41
N ALA A 430 8.71 19.76 6.84
CA ALA A 430 10.08 19.63 6.38
C ALA A 430 10.38 20.74 5.34
N ARG A 431 9.44 20.99 4.43
CA ARG A 431 9.52 22.06 3.46
C ARG A 431 9.63 23.44 4.12
N THR A 432 8.74 23.75 5.05
CA THR A 432 8.71 25.04 5.77
C THR A 432 10.02 25.27 6.50
N ARG A 433 10.57 24.27 7.17
CA ARG A 433 11.86 24.37 7.86
C ARG A 433 13.06 24.47 6.94
N LEU A 434 12.98 23.87 5.76
CA LEU A 434 14.04 23.93 4.76
C LEU A 434 14.01 25.23 3.93
N TYR A 435 12.98 26.06 4.10
CA TYR A 435 12.83 27.28 3.30
C TYR A 435 13.91 28.33 3.58
N THR A 436 14.28 28.50 4.84
CA THR A 436 15.34 29.45 5.27
C THR A 436 16.47 28.73 6.00
N ASP A 437 17.65 29.35 6.00
CA ASP A 437 18.77 28.96 6.82
C ASP A 437 18.65 29.50 8.27
N GLU A 438 19.65 29.23 9.10
CA GLU A 438 19.72 29.70 10.48
C GLU A 438 19.74 31.23 10.64
N ASN A 439 20.09 31.96 9.58
CA ASN A 439 20.11 33.41 9.54
C ASN A 439 18.82 34.00 8.92
N GLY A 440 17.81 33.15 8.60
CA GLY A 440 16.55 33.54 8.01
C GLY A 440 16.65 33.87 6.50
N GLN A 441 17.77 33.49 5.85
CA GLN A 441 17.93 33.70 4.40
C GLN A 441 17.34 32.52 3.61
N PRO A 442 16.66 32.77 2.47
CA PRO A 442 16.16 31.70 1.62
C PRO A 442 17.28 30.75 1.17
N ARG A 443 17.08 29.44 1.41
CA ARG A 443 18.01 28.41 0.90
C ARG A 443 17.86 28.23 -0.61
N GLU A 444 18.86 27.61 -1.23
CA GLU A 444 18.80 27.23 -2.65
C GLU A 444 17.55 26.39 -2.96
N PRO A 445 16.95 26.54 -4.16
CA PRO A 445 15.76 25.81 -4.56
C PRO A 445 15.88 24.29 -4.37
N SER A 446 17.02 23.71 -4.68
CA SER A 446 17.29 22.27 -4.51
C SER A 446 17.19 21.77 -3.05
N ILE A 447 17.40 22.65 -2.09
CA ILE A 447 17.26 22.33 -0.66
C ILE A 447 15.80 22.55 -0.23
N ARG A 448 15.21 23.70 -0.60
CA ARG A 448 13.82 24.03 -0.24
C ARG A 448 12.80 23.07 -0.80
N GLU A 449 13.02 22.64 -2.04
CA GLU A 449 12.14 21.75 -2.81
C GLU A 449 12.59 20.29 -2.72
N ARG A 450 13.40 19.93 -1.70
CA ARG A 450 13.93 18.57 -1.55
C ARG A 450 12.84 17.50 -1.55
N GLY A 451 11.78 17.74 -0.79
CA GLY A 451 10.66 16.80 -0.64
C GLY A 451 9.54 16.99 -1.70
N LYS A 452 9.71 17.89 -2.68
CA LYS A 452 8.70 18.07 -3.73
C LYS A 452 8.42 16.76 -4.46
N ASP A 453 7.13 16.43 -4.59
CA ASP A 453 6.63 15.21 -5.24
C ASP A 453 7.13 13.90 -4.55
N TYR A 454 7.37 13.95 -3.25
CA TYR A 454 7.99 12.91 -2.44
C TYR A 454 7.34 11.54 -2.63
N ASN A 455 8.15 10.52 -2.96
CA ASN A 455 7.68 9.18 -3.31
C ASN A 455 8.04 8.14 -2.23
N HIS A 456 7.46 8.28 -1.04
CA HIS A 456 7.68 7.33 0.06
C HIS A 456 6.38 6.71 0.58
N SER A 457 5.30 6.78 -0.18
CA SER A 457 3.97 6.35 0.24
C SER A 457 3.16 5.87 -0.95
N GLY A 458 2.07 5.15 -0.69
CA GLY A 458 1.09 4.72 -1.68
C GLY A 458 -0.23 5.48 -1.54
N PHE A 459 -0.97 5.58 -2.64
CA PHE A 459 -2.34 6.06 -2.69
C PHE A 459 -3.15 5.29 -3.73
N CYS A 460 -2.57 5.06 -4.90
CA CYS A 460 -3.28 4.41 -6.02
C CYS A 460 -3.59 2.94 -5.70
N ASP A 461 -2.70 2.24 -5.01
CA ASP A 461 -2.99 0.89 -4.51
C ASP A 461 -4.15 0.87 -3.50
N LEU A 462 -4.26 1.87 -2.61
CA LEU A 462 -5.40 2.00 -1.69
C LEU A 462 -6.73 2.21 -2.44
N ILE A 463 -6.70 2.91 -3.58
CA ILE A 463 -7.88 3.07 -4.43
C ILE A 463 -8.21 1.77 -5.15
N ILE A 464 -7.25 1.20 -5.90
CA ILE A 464 -7.49 0.03 -6.76
C ILE A 464 -7.74 -1.22 -5.93
N ASN A 465 -6.79 -1.55 -5.04
CA ASN A 465 -6.81 -2.80 -4.28
C ASN A 465 -7.78 -2.77 -3.11
N ASP A 466 -8.00 -1.61 -2.49
CA ASP A 466 -8.75 -1.55 -1.25
C ASP A 466 -10.12 -0.90 -1.41
N LEU A 467 -10.23 0.34 -1.90
CA LEU A 467 -11.52 1.01 -2.04
C LEU A 467 -12.40 0.37 -3.13
N LEU A 468 -11.82 0.14 -4.34
CA LEU A 468 -12.50 -0.52 -5.47
C LEU A 468 -12.35 -2.04 -5.42
N GLY A 469 -11.40 -2.54 -4.63
CA GLY A 469 -11.35 -3.91 -4.14
C GLY A 469 -10.77 -4.96 -5.09
N VAL A 470 -9.89 -4.62 -6.02
CA VAL A 470 -9.28 -5.58 -6.94
C VAL A 470 -8.10 -6.30 -6.30
N HIS A 471 -8.23 -7.59 -6.02
CA HIS A 471 -7.20 -8.42 -5.36
C HIS A 471 -6.75 -9.57 -6.28
N PRO A 472 -5.60 -9.46 -6.95
CA PRO A 472 -4.98 -10.61 -7.61
C PRO A 472 -4.52 -11.64 -6.57
N GLU A 473 -4.97 -12.90 -6.72
CA GLU A 473 -4.61 -13.99 -5.83
C GLU A 473 -3.30 -14.67 -6.28
N SER A 474 -2.75 -15.51 -5.43
CA SER A 474 -1.52 -16.26 -5.76
C SER A 474 -1.74 -17.39 -6.77
N ASP A 475 -2.97 -17.84 -6.94
CA ASP A 475 -3.41 -18.76 -7.99
C ASP A 475 -3.91 -18.00 -9.23
N ASN A 476 -4.58 -18.68 -10.18
CA ASN A 476 -5.13 -18.04 -11.38
C ASN A 476 -6.51 -17.44 -11.15
N SER A 477 -6.69 -16.72 -10.04
CA SER A 477 -7.95 -16.05 -9.71
C SER A 477 -7.75 -14.60 -9.28
N ILE A 478 -8.85 -13.85 -9.25
CA ILE A 478 -8.95 -12.52 -8.64
C ILE A 478 -10.16 -12.48 -7.70
N THR A 479 -10.04 -11.75 -6.62
CA THR A 479 -11.15 -11.38 -5.75
C THR A 479 -11.47 -9.90 -5.94
N ILE A 480 -12.75 -9.56 -6.14
CA ILE A 480 -13.22 -8.17 -6.12
C ILE A 480 -14.03 -7.96 -4.84
N GLN A 481 -13.58 -7.08 -3.96
CA GLN A 481 -14.19 -6.81 -2.66
C GLN A 481 -14.12 -5.32 -2.30
N PRO A 482 -15.01 -4.47 -2.85
CA PRO A 482 -15.00 -3.04 -2.58
C PRO A 482 -15.27 -2.68 -1.11
N LEU A 483 -14.54 -1.68 -0.62
CA LEU A 483 -14.74 -1.11 0.72
C LEU A 483 -15.60 0.17 0.70
N ILE A 484 -16.25 0.48 -0.40
CA ILE A 484 -17.17 1.61 -0.52
C ILE A 484 -18.33 1.39 0.47
N PRO A 485 -18.67 2.37 1.33
CA PRO A 485 -19.82 2.26 2.22
C PRO A 485 -21.11 2.16 1.42
N GLU A 486 -22.06 1.38 1.91
CA GLU A 486 -23.33 1.17 1.25
C GLU A 486 -24.07 2.50 1.03
N GLY A 487 -24.62 2.70 -0.18
CA GLY A 487 -25.37 3.90 -0.55
C GLY A 487 -24.55 5.18 -0.73
N THR A 488 -23.21 5.11 -0.59
CA THR A 488 -22.36 6.31 -0.77
C THR A 488 -22.23 6.70 -2.23
N TRP A 489 -22.07 5.73 -3.13
CA TRP A 489 -21.88 5.96 -4.56
C TRP A 489 -22.96 5.27 -5.38
N ASP A 490 -23.51 5.99 -6.36
CA ASP A 490 -24.45 5.46 -7.33
C ASP A 490 -23.76 4.82 -8.53
N TRP A 491 -22.46 5.12 -8.71
CA TRP A 491 -21.66 4.62 -9.82
C TRP A 491 -20.16 4.67 -9.50
N PHE A 492 -19.41 3.78 -10.11
CA PHE A 492 -17.96 3.87 -10.30
C PHE A 492 -17.55 2.95 -11.45
N ALA A 493 -16.43 3.27 -12.07
CA ALA A 493 -15.77 2.37 -13.00
C ALA A 493 -14.26 2.36 -12.77
N LEU A 494 -13.66 1.20 -13.01
CA LEU A 494 -12.24 0.95 -13.03
C LEU A 494 -11.93 0.17 -14.30
N ASP A 495 -11.12 0.73 -15.19
CA ASP A 495 -10.88 0.21 -16.53
C ASP A 495 -9.39 0.21 -16.86
N HIS A 496 -9.01 -0.42 -17.98
CA HIS A 496 -7.62 -0.47 -18.43
C HIS A 496 -6.66 -1.14 -17.42
N ILE A 497 -7.16 -2.11 -16.63
CA ILE A 497 -6.34 -2.88 -15.70
C ILE A 497 -5.81 -4.12 -16.39
N LYS A 498 -4.49 -4.36 -16.26
CA LYS A 498 -3.87 -5.62 -16.68
C LYS A 498 -3.49 -6.46 -15.45
N VAL A 499 -4.05 -7.66 -15.34
CA VAL A 499 -3.74 -8.65 -14.30
C VAL A 499 -3.55 -10.01 -14.95
N LYS A 500 -2.41 -10.66 -14.73
CA LYS A 500 -2.11 -12.01 -15.24
C LYS A 500 -2.36 -12.15 -16.75
N ASP A 501 -1.98 -11.11 -17.51
CA ASP A 501 -2.20 -10.98 -18.95
C ASP A 501 -3.66 -10.84 -19.41
N HIS A 502 -4.61 -10.70 -18.48
CA HIS A 502 -6.01 -10.40 -18.76
C HIS A 502 -6.32 -8.90 -18.58
N GLU A 503 -7.22 -8.40 -19.44
CA GLU A 503 -7.81 -7.05 -19.32
C GLU A 503 -9.04 -7.14 -18.43
N LEU A 504 -9.03 -6.32 -17.37
CA LEU A 504 -10.10 -6.29 -16.38
C LEU A 504 -10.81 -4.94 -16.41
N THR A 505 -12.15 -4.97 -16.38
CA THR A 505 -13.02 -3.81 -16.19
C THR A 505 -14.01 -4.09 -15.07
N VAL A 506 -14.13 -3.19 -14.09
CA VAL A 506 -15.08 -3.27 -12.99
C VAL A 506 -16.01 -2.08 -13.03
N ILE A 507 -17.32 -2.31 -13.01
CA ILE A 507 -18.35 -1.26 -13.11
C ILE A 507 -19.37 -1.46 -12.01
N TRP A 508 -19.74 -0.37 -11.36
CA TRP A 508 -20.97 -0.24 -10.62
C TRP A 508 -21.80 0.88 -11.24
N ASP A 509 -23.01 0.59 -11.68
CA ASP A 509 -23.97 1.57 -12.20
C ASP A 509 -25.37 1.24 -11.68
N ARG A 510 -25.82 1.99 -10.67
CA ARG A 510 -27.09 1.74 -10.01
C ARG A 510 -28.29 1.92 -10.94
N THR A 511 -28.22 2.80 -11.90
CA THR A 511 -29.31 3.08 -12.85
C THR A 511 -29.12 2.38 -14.19
N GLY A 512 -27.86 2.11 -14.59
CA GLY A 512 -27.48 1.59 -15.89
C GLY A 512 -27.34 2.66 -16.98
N GLU A 513 -27.45 3.94 -16.62
CA GLU A 513 -27.43 5.06 -17.57
C GLU A 513 -26.03 5.65 -17.76
N ARG A 514 -25.15 5.57 -16.72
CA ARG A 514 -23.85 6.23 -16.70
C ARG A 514 -22.91 5.68 -17.78
N TYR A 515 -22.74 4.37 -17.82
CA TYR A 515 -21.79 3.71 -18.73
C TYR A 515 -22.45 3.03 -19.93
N GLY A 516 -23.79 2.97 -19.96
CA GLY A 516 -24.54 2.33 -21.06
C GLY A 516 -24.32 0.81 -21.17
N LYS A 517 -23.83 0.16 -20.09
CA LYS A 517 -23.57 -1.30 -20.06
C LYS A 517 -24.68 -2.07 -19.34
N GLY A 518 -25.65 -1.38 -18.78
CA GLY A 518 -26.76 -1.90 -18.00
C GLY A 518 -26.59 -1.61 -16.52
N LYS A 519 -27.65 -1.91 -15.77
CA LYS A 519 -27.72 -1.69 -14.32
C LYS A 519 -26.97 -2.78 -13.58
N GLY A 520 -26.27 -2.43 -12.48
CA GLY A 520 -25.72 -3.37 -11.52
C GLY A 520 -24.20 -3.31 -11.36
N PHE A 521 -23.69 -4.23 -10.56
CA PHE A 521 -22.26 -4.45 -10.36
C PHE A 521 -21.76 -5.50 -11.34
N MET A 522 -20.80 -5.15 -12.18
CA MET A 522 -20.32 -5.97 -13.28
C MET A 522 -18.80 -6.05 -13.28
N VAL A 523 -18.29 -7.25 -13.55
CA VAL A 523 -16.87 -7.49 -13.77
C VAL A 523 -16.69 -8.14 -15.13
N TRP A 524 -15.81 -7.58 -15.94
CA TRP A 524 -15.51 -8.04 -17.28
C TRP A 524 -14.05 -8.47 -17.34
N VAL A 525 -13.81 -9.59 -17.99
CA VAL A 525 -12.46 -10.14 -18.26
C VAL A 525 -12.33 -10.34 -19.76
N ASP A 526 -11.33 -9.72 -20.38
CA ASP A 526 -11.09 -9.75 -21.83
C ASP A 526 -12.36 -9.41 -22.65
N GLY A 527 -13.13 -8.45 -22.15
CA GLY A 527 -14.38 -8.02 -22.77
C GLY A 527 -15.56 -8.97 -22.57
N ASN A 528 -15.41 -10.09 -21.85
CA ASN A 528 -16.50 -11.01 -21.54
C ASN A 528 -17.03 -10.73 -20.12
N LEU A 529 -18.36 -10.77 -19.94
CA LEU A 529 -18.98 -10.56 -18.63
C LEU A 529 -18.72 -11.78 -17.73
N ALA A 530 -17.85 -11.62 -16.76
CA ALA A 530 -17.51 -12.66 -15.79
C ALA A 530 -18.42 -12.66 -14.56
N HIS A 531 -18.94 -11.48 -14.17
CA HIS A 531 -19.87 -11.37 -13.05
C HIS A 531 -20.89 -10.25 -13.26
N HIS A 532 -22.11 -10.48 -12.77
CA HIS A 532 -23.18 -9.47 -12.69
C HIS A 532 -24.01 -9.68 -11.43
N SER A 533 -24.27 -8.61 -10.68
CA SER A 533 -25.20 -8.60 -9.54
C SER A 533 -25.91 -7.25 -9.40
N GLU A 534 -27.03 -7.22 -8.68
CA GLU A 534 -27.78 -5.98 -8.44
C GLU A 534 -27.13 -5.09 -7.36
N GLU A 535 -26.22 -5.64 -6.58
CA GLU A 535 -25.54 -5.00 -5.45
C GLU A 535 -24.03 -5.20 -5.52
N VAL A 536 -23.29 -4.24 -4.98
CA VAL A 536 -21.83 -4.35 -4.80
C VAL A 536 -21.52 -5.35 -3.69
N LYS A 537 -20.88 -6.48 -4.04
CA LYS A 537 -20.53 -7.53 -3.10
C LYS A 537 -19.20 -8.18 -3.45
N LYS A 538 -18.64 -8.91 -2.48
CA LYS A 538 -17.45 -9.75 -2.72
C LYS A 538 -17.74 -10.81 -3.78
N VAL A 539 -16.83 -10.93 -4.74
CA VAL A 539 -16.87 -11.97 -5.79
C VAL A 539 -15.48 -12.48 -6.11
N GLY A 540 -15.34 -13.80 -6.25
CA GLY A 540 -14.13 -14.46 -6.78
C GLY A 540 -14.34 -14.81 -8.25
N ILE A 541 -13.33 -14.60 -9.08
CA ILE A 541 -13.34 -14.86 -10.52
C ILE A 541 -12.10 -15.67 -10.87
N ASN A 542 -12.28 -16.79 -11.57
CA ASN A 542 -11.19 -17.55 -12.18
C ASN A 542 -10.85 -16.91 -13.53
N LEU A 543 -9.54 -16.70 -13.79
CA LEU A 543 -9.03 -16.11 -15.01
C LEU A 543 -8.64 -17.17 -16.06
#